data_493376f354ff24d272c5620c4d9b0a9d
#
_entry.id   493376f354ff24d272c5620c4d9b0a9d
#
_cell.length_a   1.000
_cell.length_b   1.000
_cell.length_c   1.000
_cell.angle_alpha   90.00
_cell.angle_beta   90.00
_cell.angle_gamma   90.00
#
_symmetry.space_group_name_H-M   'P 1'
#
loop_
_entity.id
_entity.type
_entity.pdbx_description
1 polymer ?
#
loop_
_entity_poly.entity_id
_entity_poly.type
_entity_poly.pdbx_seq_one_letter_code
_entity_poly.pdbx_strand_id
1 'polypeptide(L)'
;MNFRFATRSDVSLILDFIKQLAEYEKMGDQVVATPELLEEWIFDKQKAEVIFAMDGEKEVGFALFFHNFSTFLGRAGIYLEDLFVIPAYRGKGFGKGLLTELARIAVERGCGRFEWWCLDWNKPSIDFYRSMGAEAMSDWTVYRIAGETLEKMGRK
;
A
#
# COMPACT_ATOMS: atom_id res chain seq x y z
N MET A 1 10.46 16.24 6.25
CA MET A 1 9.25 15.75 5.56
C MET A 1 8.33 15.17 6.61
N ASN A 2 7.07 15.52 6.55
CA ASN A 2 6.10 15.14 7.58
C ASN A 2 5.12 14.09 7.07
N PHE A 3 4.71 13.20 7.97
CA PHE A 3 3.73 12.14 7.71
C PHE A 3 2.70 12.16 8.82
N ARG A 4 1.47 11.73 8.51
CA ARG A 4 0.46 11.51 9.54
C ARG A 4 -0.34 10.24 9.24
N PHE A 5 -0.74 9.54 10.29
CA PHE A 5 -1.69 8.44 10.13
C PHE A 5 -3.07 8.98 9.78
N ALA A 6 -3.78 8.23 8.95
CA ALA A 6 -5.17 8.55 8.61
C ALA A 6 -6.07 8.36 9.83
N THR A 7 -7.14 9.14 9.87
CA THR A 7 -8.22 9.00 10.83
C THR A 7 -9.49 8.57 10.10
N ARG A 8 -10.50 8.18 10.85
CA ARG A 8 -11.79 7.75 10.29
C ARG A 8 -12.41 8.79 9.35
N SER A 9 -12.17 10.06 9.60
CA SER A 9 -12.69 11.13 8.76
C SER A 9 -11.99 11.25 7.39
N ASP A 10 -10.90 10.49 7.18
CA ASP A 10 -10.14 10.52 5.93
C ASP A 10 -10.59 9.49 4.88
N VAL A 11 -11.65 8.71 5.14
CA VAL A 11 -12.04 7.63 4.23
C VAL A 11 -12.30 8.10 2.79
N SER A 12 -12.89 9.27 2.61
CA SER A 12 -13.14 9.82 1.26
C SER A 12 -11.84 10.19 0.56
N LEU A 13 -10.89 10.75 1.29
CA LEU A 13 -9.57 11.07 0.76
C LEU A 13 -8.79 9.81 0.39
N ILE A 14 -8.84 8.78 1.24
CA ILE A 14 -8.22 7.48 0.96
C ILE A 14 -8.78 6.90 -0.33
N LEU A 15 -10.11 6.89 -0.48
CA LEU A 15 -10.75 6.37 -1.69
C LEU A 15 -10.33 7.15 -2.93
N ASP A 16 -10.22 8.48 -2.83
CA ASP A 16 -9.76 9.31 -3.92
C ASP A 16 -8.35 8.94 -4.37
N PHE A 17 -7.43 8.74 -3.43
CA PHE A 17 -6.07 8.29 -3.75
C PHE A 17 -6.06 6.90 -4.38
N ILE A 18 -6.89 5.97 -3.89
CA ILE A 18 -7.01 4.62 -4.45
C ILE A 18 -7.45 4.71 -5.92
N LYS A 19 -8.44 5.54 -6.21
CA LYS A 19 -8.93 5.71 -7.57
C LYS A 19 -7.88 6.33 -8.49
N GLN A 20 -7.13 7.31 -8.02
CA GLN A 20 -6.05 7.92 -8.80
C GLN A 20 -4.94 6.91 -9.11
N LEU A 21 -4.56 6.08 -8.14
CA LEU A 21 -3.58 5.03 -8.35
C LEU A 21 -4.10 4.00 -9.36
N ALA A 22 -5.35 3.58 -9.24
CA ALA A 22 -5.96 2.62 -10.16
C ALA A 22 -5.97 3.15 -11.61
N GLU A 23 -6.27 4.44 -11.80
CA GLU A 23 -6.18 5.09 -13.11
C GLU A 23 -4.74 5.04 -13.65
N TYR A 24 -3.75 5.34 -12.82
CA TYR A 24 -2.35 5.23 -13.20
C TYR A 24 -2.00 3.82 -13.65
N GLU A 25 -2.51 2.80 -12.94
CA GLU A 25 -2.29 1.39 -13.24
C GLU A 25 -3.20 0.85 -14.36
N LYS A 26 -4.02 1.71 -14.96
CA LYS A 26 -4.96 1.36 -16.04
C LYS A 26 -6.02 0.35 -15.60
N MET A 27 -6.44 0.41 -14.36
CA MET A 27 -7.39 -0.50 -13.72
C MET A 27 -8.50 0.24 -12.97
N GLY A 28 -8.81 1.49 -13.36
CA GLY A 28 -9.79 2.32 -12.64
C GLY A 28 -11.17 1.68 -12.55
N ASP A 29 -11.57 0.89 -13.56
CA ASP A 29 -12.85 0.19 -13.59
C ASP A 29 -12.94 -0.98 -12.60
N GLN A 30 -11.81 -1.40 -11.99
CA GLN A 30 -11.78 -2.49 -11.03
C GLN A 30 -12.02 -2.04 -9.59
N VAL A 31 -12.04 -0.73 -9.33
CA VAL A 31 -12.25 -0.22 -7.97
C VAL A 31 -13.73 -0.27 -7.63
N VAL A 32 -14.08 -1.11 -6.67
CA VAL A 32 -15.45 -1.26 -6.15
C VAL A 32 -15.56 -0.86 -4.69
N ALA A 33 -14.46 -0.40 -4.10
CA ALA A 33 -14.42 0.06 -2.71
C ALA A 33 -15.33 1.27 -2.51
N THR A 34 -15.91 1.37 -1.33
CA THR A 34 -16.75 2.49 -0.90
C THR A 34 -16.18 3.09 0.38
N PRO A 35 -16.53 4.34 0.74
CA PRO A 35 -16.13 4.89 2.02
C PRO A 35 -16.54 4.00 3.21
N GLU A 36 -17.73 3.40 3.14
CA GLU A 36 -18.25 2.53 4.20
C GLU A 36 -17.41 1.27 4.37
N LEU A 37 -16.99 0.64 3.25
CA LEU A 37 -16.12 -0.52 3.30
C LEU A 37 -14.73 -0.15 3.85
N LEU A 38 -14.18 0.98 3.45
CA LEU A 38 -12.89 1.42 3.96
C LEU A 38 -12.95 1.73 5.45
N GLU A 39 -14.02 2.35 5.92
CA GLU A 39 -14.23 2.60 7.34
C GLU A 39 -14.28 1.30 8.13
N GLU A 40 -15.05 0.34 7.64
CA GLU A 40 -15.18 -0.97 8.29
C GLU A 40 -13.84 -1.68 8.40
N TRP A 41 -13.11 -1.81 7.29
CA TRP A 41 -11.92 -2.65 7.25
C TRP A 41 -10.67 -1.98 7.82
N ILE A 42 -10.53 -0.67 7.64
CA ILE A 42 -9.35 0.05 8.13
C ILE A 42 -9.53 0.46 9.59
N PHE A 43 -10.69 1.03 9.96
CA PHE A 43 -10.86 1.64 11.26
C PHE A 43 -11.61 0.76 12.26
N ASP A 44 -12.65 0.03 11.84
CA ASP A 44 -13.38 -0.86 12.74
C ASP A 44 -12.63 -2.17 12.98
N LYS A 45 -12.26 -2.86 11.89
CA LYS A 45 -11.59 -4.16 11.95
C LYS A 45 -10.06 -4.06 12.01
N GLN A 46 -9.52 -2.90 11.71
CA GLN A 46 -8.07 -2.62 11.77
C GLN A 46 -7.22 -3.62 10.98
N LYS A 47 -7.63 -3.93 9.74
CA LYS A 47 -6.92 -4.87 8.88
C LYS A 47 -5.89 -4.19 7.96
N ALA A 48 -5.88 -2.88 7.92
CA ALA A 48 -4.90 -2.09 7.19
C ALA A 48 -4.71 -0.75 7.89
N GLU A 49 -3.62 -0.09 7.57
CA GLU A 49 -3.29 1.24 8.08
C GLU A 49 -2.93 2.13 6.91
N VAL A 50 -3.13 3.43 7.06
CA VAL A 50 -2.82 4.42 6.05
C VAL A 50 -2.00 5.55 6.67
N ILE A 51 -0.92 5.93 5.98
CA ILE A 51 -0.20 7.17 6.29
C ILE A 51 -0.25 8.09 5.07
N PHE A 52 -0.27 9.39 5.33
CA PHE A 52 -0.18 10.42 4.30
C PHE A 52 1.17 11.12 4.37
N ALA A 53 1.73 11.44 3.20
CA ALA A 53 2.84 12.39 3.09
C ALA A 53 2.25 13.79 3.03
N MET A 54 2.84 14.71 3.79
CA MET A 54 2.30 16.06 3.97
C MET A 54 3.22 17.09 3.35
N ASP A 55 2.63 18.04 2.61
CA ASP A 55 3.28 19.31 2.27
C ASP A 55 2.53 20.41 3.03
N GLY A 56 3.11 20.82 4.17
CA GLY A 56 2.37 21.64 5.12
C GLY A 56 1.13 20.90 5.63
N GLU A 57 -0.04 21.47 5.40
CA GLU A 57 -1.32 20.86 5.81
C GLU A 57 -2.00 20.06 4.69
N LYS A 58 -1.34 19.97 3.53
CA LYS A 58 -1.90 19.26 2.38
C LYS A 58 -1.38 17.84 2.29
N GLU A 59 -2.27 16.88 2.13
CA GLU A 59 -1.94 15.49 1.84
C GLU A 59 -1.57 15.38 0.37
N VAL A 60 -0.32 15.00 0.08
CA VAL A 60 0.21 14.94 -1.29
C VAL A 60 0.53 13.53 -1.76
N GLY A 61 0.43 12.57 -0.88
CA GLY A 61 0.63 11.16 -1.19
C GLY A 61 0.13 10.28 -0.06
N PHE A 62 0.01 8.99 -0.32
CA PHE A 62 -0.44 8.05 0.69
C PHE A 62 0.25 6.70 0.53
N ALA A 63 0.25 5.94 1.61
CA ALA A 63 0.61 4.53 1.61
C ALA A 63 -0.42 3.77 2.44
N LEU A 64 -0.92 2.68 1.90
CA LEU A 64 -1.80 1.75 2.62
C LEU A 64 -1.05 0.44 2.79
N PHE A 65 -0.96 -0.04 4.03
CA PHE A 65 -0.13 -1.19 4.37
C PHE A 65 -0.79 -2.03 5.45
N PHE A 66 -0.28 -3.24 5.62
CA PHE A 66 -0.73 -4.15 6.67
C PHE A 66 0.43 -5.08 7.04
N HIS A 67 0.25 -5.85 8.11
CA HIS A 67 1.25 -6.83 8.52
C HIS A 67 1.01 -8.18 7.85
N ASN A 68 2.03 -8.68 7.16
CA ASN A 68 2.12 -10.08 6.79
C ASN A 68 3.01 -10.80 7.83
N PHE A 69 3.35 -12.05 7.60
CA PHE A 69 4.14 -12.81 8.56
C PHE A 69 5.14 -13.71 7.83
N SER A 70 6.37 -13.76 8.36
CA SER A 70 7.39 -14.68 7.88
C SER A 70 7.59 -15.80 8.89
N THR A 71 7.26 -17.03 8.51
CA THR A 71 7.53 -18.18 9.37
C THR A 71 9.03 -18.47 9.49
N PHE A 72 9.80 -18.14 8.44
CA PHE A 72 11.24 -18.34 8.46
C PHE A 72 11.92 -17.41 9.46
N LEU A 73 11.45 -16.14 9.54
CA LEU A 73 11.98 -15.17 10.49
C LEU A 73 11.29 -15.22 11.84
N GLY A 74 10.12 -15.85 11.92
CA GLY A 74 9.33 -15.95 13.14
C GLY A 74 8.73 -14.62 13.59
N ARG A 75 8.51 -13.66 12.67
CA ARG A 75 8.00 -12.34 13.01
C ARG A 75 7.17 -11.75 11.88
N ALA A 76 6.40 -10.73 12.22
CA ALA A 76 5.63 -9.97 11.24
C ALA A 76 6.54 -9.21 10.29
N GLY A 77 6.01 -8.90 9.12
CA GLY A 77 6.58 -7.96 8.17
C GLY A 77 5.59 -6.83 7.91
N ILE A 78 6.00 -5.85 7.14
CA ILE A 78 5.07 -4.88 6.55
C ILE A 78 4.89 -5.24 5.09
N TYR A 79 3.64 -5.29 4.67
CA TYR A 79 3.26 -5.41 3.26
C TYR A 79 2.58 -4.12 2.82
N LEU A 80 3.17 -3.49 1.81
CA LEU A 80 2.65 -2.27 1.22
C LEU A 80 1.71 -2.62 0.08
N GLU A 81 0.40 -2.31 0.25
CA GLU A 81 -0.59 -2.55 -0.79
C GLU A 81 -0.57 -1.45 -1.83
N ASP A 82 -0.63 -0.19 -1.40
CA ASP A 82 -0.71 0.97 -2.29
C ASP A 82 0.26 2.06 -1.87
N LEU A 83 0.95 2.64 -2.86
CA LEU A 83 1.77 3.83 -2.72
C LEU A 83 1.48 4.77 -3.87
N PHE A 84 1.10 6.01 -3.58
CA PHE A 84 0.78 6.99 -4.62
C PHE A 84 1.15 8.40 -4.18
N VAL A 85 1.72 9.18 -5.08
CA VAL A 85 2.00 10.60 -4.90
C VAL A 85 1.30 11.34 -6.03
N ILE A 86 0.55 12.39 -5.70
CA ILE A 86 -0.17 13.16 -6.72
C ILE A 86 0.81 13.75 -7.74
N PRO A 87 0.43 13.80 -9.04
CA PRO A 87 1.39 14.13 -10.11
C PRO A 87 2.17 15.42 -9.90
N ALA A 88 1.54 16.47 -9.40
CA ALA A 88 2.19 17.76 -9.18
C ALA A 88 3.32 17.71 -8.15
N TYR A 89 3.37 16.67 -7.32
CA TYR A 89 4.36 16.52 -6.24
C TYR A 89 5.37 15.41 -6.51
N ARG A 90 5.33 14.79 -7.69
CA ARG A 90 6.32 13.77 -8.07
C ARG A 90 7.68 14.41 -8.34
N GLY A 91 8.74 13.62 -8.16
CA GLY A 91 10.11 14.09 -8.35
C GLY A 91 10.63 14.97 -7.22
N LYS A 92 9.89 15.09 -6.11
CA LYS A 92 10.27 15.91 -4.95
C LYS A 92 10.61 15.07 -3.72
N GLY A 93 10.72 13.76 -3.86
CA GLY A 93 11.15 12.86 -2.78
C GLY A 93 10.03 12.32 -1.89
N PHE A 94 8.75 12.60 -2.18
CA PHE A 94 7.64 12.13 -1.34
C PHE A 94 7.46 10.62 -1.38
N GLY A 95 7.62 10.00 -2.56
CA GLY A 95 7.54 8.53 -2.69
C GLY A 95 8.64 7.83 -1.90
N LYS A 96 9.86 8.31 -2.04
CA LYS A 96 11.00 7.80 -1.26
C LYS A 96 10.77 8.03 0.23
N GLY A 97 10.23 9.19 0.59
CA GLY A 97 9.91 9.53 1.97
C GLY A 97 8.89 8.56 2.58
N LEU A 98 7.83 8.24 1.85
CA LEU A 98 6.82 7.27 2.29
C LEU A 98 7.43 5.88 2.51
N LEU A 99 8.25 5.40 1.58
CA LEU A 99 8.93 4.11 1.73
C LEU A 99 9.88 4.11 2.94
N THR A 100 10.64 5.19 3.12
CA THR A 100 11.56 5.33 4.25
C THR A 100 10.80 5.36 5.57
N GLU A 101 9.67 6.06 5.62
CA GLU A 101 8.83 6.11 6.84
C GLU A 101 8.24 4.73 7.16
N LEU A 102 7.80 3.98 6.16
CA LEU A 102 7.32 2.61 6.37
C LEU A 102 8.46 1.69 6.85
N ALA A 103 9.65 1.85 6.31
CA ALA A 103 10.82 1.10 6.78
C ALA A 103 11.13 1.43 8.24
N ARG A 104 11.03 2.70 8.62
CA ARG A 104 11.20 3.14 10.02
C ARG A 104 10.16 2.49 10.93
N ILE A 105 8.89 2.48 10.49
CA ILE A 105 7.81 1.83 11.24
C ILE A 105 8.08 0.32 11.39
N ALA A 106 8.54 -0.32 10.31
CA ALA A 106 8.89 -1.74 10.33
C ALA A 106 9.97 -2.04 11.38
N VAL A 107 11.04 -1.25 11.39
CA VAL A 107 12.13 -1.43 12.36
C VAL A 107 11.63 -1.19 13.78
N GLU A 108 10.86 -0.13 14.01
CA GLU A 108 10.31 0.20 15.32
C GLU A 108 9.41 -0.91 15.86
N ARG A 109 8.63 -1.55 14.98
CA ARG A 109 7.72 -2.65 15.35
C ARG A 109 8.39 -4.02 15.43
N GLY A 110 9.69 -4.11 15.12
CA GLY A 110 10.41 -5.37 15.13
C GLY A 110 10.12 -6.27 13.94
N CYS A 111 9.62 -5.71 12.86
CA CYS A 111 9.32 -6.46 11.64
C CYS A 111 10.61 -6.90 10.94
N GLY A 112 10.58 -8.09 10.33
CA GLY A 112 11.76 -8.66 9.72
C GLY A 112 11.94 -8.34 8.24
N ARG A 113 10.90 -7.86 7.56
CA ARG A 113 10.97 -7.50 6.15
C ARG A 113 9.85 -6.54 5.76
N PHE A 114 10.04 -5.92 4.60
CA PHE A 114 9.12 -4.94 4.02
C PHE A 114 8.97 -5.30 2.54
N GLU A 115 7.75 -5.60 2.11
CA GLU A 115 7.46 -6.13 0.78
C GLU A 115 6.30 -5.42 0.10
N TRP A 116 6.30 -5.46 -1.24
CA TRP A 116 5.21 -4.93 -2.07
C TRP A 116 5.27 -5.58 -3.45
N TRP A 117 4.18 -5.44 -4.21
CA TRP A 117 4.12 -5.88 -5.60
C TRP A 117 4.27 -4.69 -6.53
N CYS A 118 4.76 -4.96 -7.72
CA CYS A 118 4.89 -3.96 -8.78
C CYS A 118 4.50 -4.61 -10.10
N LEU A 119 3.68 -3.91 -10.89
CA LEU A 119 3.33 -4.38 -12.23
C LEU A 119 4.60 -4.48 -13.08
N ASP A 120 4.74 -5.59 -13.81
CA ASP A 120 5.96 -5.89 -14.56
C ASP A 120 6.27 -4.86 -15.65
N TRP A 121 5.24 -4.17 -16.17
CA TRP A 121 5.43 -3.13 -17.18
C TRP A 121 5.91 -1.79 -16.61
N ASN A 122 5.84 -1.60 -15.30
CA ASN A 122 6.10 -0.30 -14.66
C ASN A 122 7.58 -0.09 -14.42
N LYS A 123 8.34 0.11 -15.52
CA LYS A 123 9.78 0.26 -15.46
C LYS A 123 10.27 1.41 -14.58
N PRO A 124 9.67 2.62 -14.61
CA PRO A 124 10.12 3.68 -13.73
C PRO A 124 10.06 3.30 -12.25
N SER A 125 8.99 2.63 -11.83
CA SER A 125 8.86 2.16 -10.45
C SER A 125 9.86 1.06 -10.13
N ILE A 126 10.07 0.11 -11.05
CA ILE A 126 11.06 -0.96 -10.87
C ILE A 126 12.45 -0.38 -10.66
N ASP A 127 12.85 0.57 -11.51
CA ASP A 127 14.16 1.20 -11.41
C ASP A 127 14.31 1.96 -10.08
N PHE A 128 13.25 2.64 -9.66
CA PHE A 128 13.21 3.33 -8.37
C PHE A 128 13.38 2.36 -7.20
N TYR A 129 12.62 1.26 -7.18
CA TYR A 129 12.71 0.27 -6.11
C TYR A 129 14.10 -0.37 -6.03
N ARG A 130 14.69 -0.69 -7.18
CA ARG A 130 16.05 -1.24 -7.22
C ARG A 130 17.07 -0.23 -6.70
N SER A 131 16.89 1.05 -6.99
CA SER A 131 17.79 2.09 -6.48
C SER A 131 17.73 2.19 -4.96
N MET A 132 16.64 1.76 -4.34
CA MET A 132 16.46 1.72 -2.89
C MET A 132 17.02 0.45 -2.24
N GLY A 133 17.52 -0.49 -3.04
CA GLY A 133 18.06 -1.76 -2.53
C GLY A 133 17.05 -2.90 -2.49
N ALA A 134 15.86 -2.73 -3.07
CA ALA A 134 14.85 -3.80 -3.11
C ALA A 134 15.27 -4.88 -4.10
N GLU A 135 14.96 -6.13 -3.76
CA GLU A 135 15.21 -7.30 -4.60
C GLU A 135 13.88 -7.84 -5.14
N ALA A 136 13.85 -8.13 -6.44
CA ALA A 136 12.68 -8.76 -7.05
C ALA A 136 12.65 -10.25 -6.70
N MET A 137 11.57 -10.70 -6.05
CA MET A 137 11.38 -12.10 -5.65
C MET A 137 10.77 -12.89 -6.81
N SER A 138 11.48 -12.94 -7.94
CA SER A 138 10.97 -13.42 -9.23
C SER A 138 10.74 -14.92 -9.33
N ASP A 139 11.26 -15.71 -8.37
CA ASP A 139 10.99 -17.16 -8.31
C ASP A 139 9.59 -17.49 -7.77
N TRP A 140 8.88 -16.49 -7.23
CA TRP A 140 7.58 -16.67 -6.61
C TRP A 140 6.47 -16.16 -7.53
N THR A 141 5.38 -16.93 -7.63
CA THR A 141 4.20 -16.53 -8.38
C THR A 141 3.04 -16.40 -7.41
N VAL A 142 2.29 -15.31 -7.54
CA VAL A 142 1.09 -15.08 -6.74
C VAL A 142 -0.06 -15.88 -7.31
N TYR A 143 -0.74 -16.66 -6.45
CA TYR A 143 -1.98 -17.35 -6.79
C TYR A 143 -3.13 -16.69 -6.06
N ARG A 144 -4.24 -16.51 -6.74
CA ARG A 144 -5.42 -15.81 -6.22
C ARG A 144 -6.68 -16.60 -6.47
N ILE A 145 -7.51 -16.70 -5.43
CA ILE A 145 -8.89 -17.17 -5.55
C ILE A 145 -9.77 -16.01 -5.09
N ALA A 146 -10.70 -15.59 -5.93
CA ALA A 146 -11.58 -14.45 -5.67
C ALA A 146 -12.97 -14.69 -6.29
N GLY A 147 -13.93 -13.81 -5.95
CA GLY A 147 -15.27 -13.80 -6.51
C GLY A 147 -16.01 -15.11 -6.28
N GLU A 148 -16.73 -15.58 -7.31
CA GLU A 148 -17.53 -16.80 -7.21
C GLU A 148 -16.71 -18.03 -6.83
N THR A 149 -15.49 -18.14 -7.34
CA THR A 149 -14.63 -19.28 -7.03
C THR A 149 -14.35 -19.35 -5.53
N LEU A 150 -14.05 -18.19 -4.91
CA LEU A 150 -13.82 -18.11 -3.47
C LEU A 150 -15.09 -18.49 -2.69
N GLU A 151 -16.24 -17.95 -3.11
CA GLU A 151 -17.49 -18.23 -2.44
C GLU A 151 -17.87 -19.72 -2.49
N LYS A 152 -17.74 -20.34 -3.68
CA LYS A 152 -18.06 -21.75 -3.85
C LYS A 152 -17.13 -22.66 -3.04
N MET A 153 -15.84 -22.32 -3.02
CA MET A 153 -14.85 -23.10 -2.28
C MET A 153 -15.06 -23.00 -0.75
N GLY A 154 -15.51 -21.86 -0.26
CA GLY A 154 -15.71 -21.60 1.16
C GLY A 154 -17.07 -22.03 1.70
N ARG A 155 -18.02 -22.43 0.87
CA ARG A 155 -19.34 -22.92 1.30
C ARG A 155 -19.28 -24.43 1.53
N LYS A 156 -20.03 -24.87 2.53
CA LYS A 156 -20.22 -26.30 2.80
C LYS A 156 -21.54 -26.77 2.20
#